data_9dbec0e79fb235bbc6fb61645e57e08e
#
_entry.id   9dbec0e79fb235bbc6fb61645e57e08e
#
_cell.length_a   1.000
_cell.length_b   1.000
_cell.length_c   1.000
_cell.angle_alpha   90.00
_cell.angle_beta   90.00
_cell.angle_gamma   90.00
#
_symmetry.space_group_name_H-M   'P 1'
#
loop_
_entity.id
_entity.type
_entity.pdbx_description
1 polymer ?
#
loop_
_entity_poly.entity_id
_entity_poly.type
_entity_poly.pdbx_seq_one_letter_code
_entity_poly.pdbx_strand_id
1 'polypeptide(L)'
;MRGVSMESRIAVISIIVENSDSVECLNRILHEYGIYIIGRMGIPYRQRGISIISVAIDAPLDIINALTGKIGRLAGVSAKT
;
A
#
# COMPACT_ATOMS: atom_id res chain seq x y z
N MET A 1 30.74 -0.44 2.63
CA MET A 1 30.11 -0.56 2.24
C MET A 1 29.33 -0.44 2.19
N ARG A 2 29.17 -0.38 1.90
CA ARG A 2 28.22 -0.41 1.88
C ARG A 2 27.70 -1.32 1.81
N GLY A 3 27.85 -1.57 2.21
CA GLY A 3 27.49 -2.60 2.43
C GLY A 3 26.42 -3.15 1.88
N VAL A 4 25.87 -3.86 2.42
CA VAL A 4 24.88 -4.33 1.96
C VAL A 4 23.85 -3.45 1.90
N SER A 5 23.76 -2.87 0.99
CA SER A 5 22.82 -2.06 0.96
C SER A 5 21.58 -2.61 0.59
N MET A 6 20.61 -2.29 1.28
CA MET A 6 19.33 -2.55 0.91
C MET A 6 18.95 -1.44 -0.02
N GLU A 7 19.16 -1.68 -1.25
CA GLU A 7 18.83 -0.67 -2.24
C GLU A 7 17.36 -0.41 -2.26
N SER A 8 17.00 0.85 -2.17
CA SER A 8 15.63 1.27 -2.33
C SER A 8 15.24 1.25 -3.79
N ARG A 9 13.99 0.98 -4.03
CA ARG A 9 13.44 1.06 -5.39
C ARG A 9 12.07 1.73 -5.35
N ILE A 10 11.73 2.35 -6.45
CA ILE A 10 10.44 3.00 -6.60
C ILE A 10 9.43 1.97 -7.06
N ALA A 11 8.30 1.94 -6.41
CA ALA A 11 7.21 1.04 -6.79
C ALA A 11 5.87 1.75 -6.59
N VAL A 12 4.86 1.22 -7.25
CA VAL A 12 3.49 1.69 -7.05
C VAL A 12 2.68 0.48 -6.61
N ILE A 13 1.99 0.61 -5.49
CA ILE A 13 1.09 -0.42 -5.01
C ILE A 13 -0.32 0.00 -5.39
N SER A 14 -1.00 -0.85 -6.16
CA SER A 14 -2.39 -0.62 -6.55
C SER A 14 -3.28 -1.39 -5.60
N ILE A 15 -4.25 -0.71 -5.01
CA ILE A 15 -5.10 -1.26 -3.96
C ILE A 15 -6.56 -1.06 -4.34
N ILE A 16 -7.35 -2.12 -4.24
CA ILE A 16 -8.80 -2.01 -4.44
C ILE A 16 -9.46 -2.44 -3.14
N VAL A 17 -10.27 -1.56 -2.58
CA VAL A 17 -10.98 -1.81 -1.33
C VAL A 17 -12.45 -2.00 -1.63
N GLU A 18 -12.94 -3.23 -1.39
CA GLU A 18 -14.34 -3.56 -1.62
C GLU A 18 -15.13 -3.64 -0.31
N ASN A 19 -14.45 -3.59 0.82
CA ASN A 19 -15.09 -3.60 2.12
C ASN A 19 -14.68 -2.36 2.89
N SER A 20 -15.60 -1.43 3.08
CA SER A 20 -15.31 -0.16 3.75
C SER A 20 -14.88 -0.36 5.21
N ASP A 21 -15.22 -1.50 5.82
CA ASP A 21 -14.82 -1.76 7.20
C ASP A 21 -13.30 -1.92 7.33
N SER A 22 -12.60 -2.19 6.22
CA SER A 22 -11.14 -2.34 6.23
C SER A 22 -10.39 -1.03 6.09
N VAL A 23 -11.09 0.09 5.82
CA VAL A 23 -10.43 1.37 5.54
C VAL A 23 -9.60 1.86 6.71
N GLU A 24 -10.10 1.70 7.92
CA GLU A 24 -9.39 2.19 9.10
C GLU A 24 -8.09 1.40 9.30
N CYS A 25 -8.14 0.08 9.16
CA CYS A 25 -6.94 -0.74 9.26
C CYS A 25 -5.95 -0.43 8.14
N LEU A 26 -6.45 -0.22 6.93
CA LEU A 26 -5.61 0.14 5.80
C LEU A 26 -4.87 1.45 6.07
N ASN A 27 -5.58 2.45 6.55
CA ASN A 27 -4.96 3.74 6.83
C ASN A 27 -3.92 3.63 7.95
N ARG A 28 -4.16 2.78 8.94
CA ARG A 28 -3.19 2.57 10.02
C ARG A 28 -1.91 1.92 9.47
N ILE A 29 -2.06 0.91 8.61
CA ILE A 29 -0.91 0.25 8.00
C ILE A 29 -0.11 1.23 7.16
N LEU A 30 -0.79 2.04 6.35
CA LEU A 30 -0.10 3.03 5.53
C LEU A 30 0.62 4.07 6.38
N HIS A 31 0.03 4.43 7.52
CA HIS A 31 0.67 5.36 8.44
C HIS A 31 1.96 4.76 9.02
N GLU A 32 1.93 3.48 9.37
CA GLU A 32 3.13 2.80 9.91
C GLU A 32 4.28 2.79 8.91
N TYR A 33 3.98 2.76 7.63
CA TYR A 33 5.00 2.73 6.58
C TYR A 33 5.23 4.12 5.97
N GLY A 34 4.77 5.16 6.65
CA GLY A 34 4.78 6.52 6.10
C GLY A 34 6.13 7.03 5.69
N ILE A 35 7.21 6.62 6.38
CA ILE A 35 8.55 7.09 6.04
C ILE A 35 9.00 6.62 4.65
N TYR A 36 8.37 5.57 4.13
CA TYR A 36 8.72 5.05 2.81
C TYR A 36 7.78 5.58 1.71
N ILE A 37 6.65 6.14 2.09
CA ILE A 37 5.61 6.52 1.12
C ILE A 37 5.91 7.91 0.58
N ILE A 38 6.01 8.00 -0.75
CA ILE A 38 6.23 9.25 -1.44
C ILE A 38 4.92 10.04 -1.54
N GLY A 39 3.83 9.31 -1.80
CA GLY A 39 2.50 9.92 -1.93
C GLY A 39 1.46 8.87 -2.19
N ARG A 40 0.21 9.27 -2.09
CA ARG A 40 -0.90 8.36 -2.35
C ARG A 40 -2.05 9.11 -2.98
N MET A 41 -2.85 8.40 -3.76
CA MET A 41 -3.99 8.96 -4.43
C MET A 41 -5.14 7.98 -4.28
N GLY A 42 -6.30 8.47 -3.88
CA GLY A 42 -7.48 7.63 -3.71
C GLY A 42 -8.63 8.12 -4.56
N ILE A 43 -9.34 7.20 -5.19
CA ILE A 43 -10.49 7.50 -6.01
C ILE A 43 -11.65 6.65 -5.52
N PRO A 44 -12.65 7.25 -4.86
CA PRO A 44 -13.82 6.50 -4.50
C PRO A 44 -14.70 6.27 -5.72
N TYR A 45 -15.14 5.03 -5.92
CA TYR A 45 -16.03 4.72 -7.03
C TYR A 45 -17.35 4.24 -6.44
N ARG A 46 -18.21 5.17 -6.18
CA ARG A 46 -19.42 4.95 -5.41
C ARG A 46 -20.42 4.02 -6.08
N GLN A 47 -20.43 4.03 -7.41
CA GLN A 47 -21.35 3.18 -8.16
C GLN A 47 -21.13 1.71 -7.88
N ARG A 48 -19.92 1.31 -7.53
CA ARG A 48 -19.59 -0.06 -7.22
C ARG A 48 -19.28 -0.26 -5.74
N GLY A 49 -19.36 0.79 -4.94
CA GLY A 49 -19.04 0.69 -3.53
C GLY A 49 -17.59 0.36 -3.24
N ILE A 50 -16.68 0.74 -4.13
CA ILE A 50 -15.27 0.44 -3.96
C ILE A 50 -14.42 1.71 -3.91
N SER A 51 -13.21 1.58 -3.41
CA SER A 51 -12.22 2.65 -3.47
C SER A 51 -10.98 2.09 -4.16
N ILE A 52 -10.39 2.90 -5.03
CA ILE A 52 -9.16 2.54 -5.74
C ILE A 52 -8.07 3.45 -5.20
N ILE A 53 -6.99 2.87 -4.69
CA ILE A 53 -5.92 3.65 -4.07
C ILE A 53 -4.60 3.28 -4.74
N SER A 54 -3.81 4.29 -5.06
CA SER A 54 -2.49 4.10 -5.62
C SER A 54 -1.49 4.70 -4.64
N VAL A 55 -0.48 3.94 -4.25
CA VAL A 55 0.53 4.36 -3.29
C VAL A 55 1.89 4.28 -3.95
N ALA A 56 2.58 5.41 -4.03
CA ALA A 56 3.95 5.44 -4.53
C ALA A 56 4.90 5.30 -3.35
N ILE A 57 5.87 4.42 -3.47
CA ILE A 57 6.75 4.07 -2.37
C ILE A 57 8.20 3.98 -2.84
N ASP A 58 9.12 4.37 -1.99
CA ASP A 58 10.55 4.23 -2.22
C ASP A 58 11.09 3.45 -1.03
N ALA A 59 11.38 2.18 -1.22
CA ALA A 59 11.77 1.31 -0.12
C ALA A 59 12.53 0.08 -0.64
N PRO A 60 13.24 -0.61 0.25
CA PRO A 60 13.81 -1.90 -0.12
C PRO A 60 12.71 -2.91 -0.47
N LEU A 61 13.03 -3.88 -1.30
CA LEU A 61 12.04 -4.83 -1.79
C LEU A 61 11.32 -5.58 -0.68
N ASP A 62 12.02 -5.94 0.37
CA ASP A 62 11.41 -6.67 1.49
C ASP A 62 10.34 -5.82 2.19
N ILE A 63 10.56 -4.53 2.29
CA ILE A 63 9.57 -3.61 2.86
C ILE A 63 8.36 -3.48 1.93
N ILE A 64 8.61 -3.37 0.63
CA ILE A 64 7.53 -3.28 -0.36
C ILE A 64 6.66 -4.53 -0.27
N ASN A 65 7.29 -5.70 -0.21
CA ASN A 65 6.56 -6.96 -0.15
C ASN A 65 5.82 -7.12 1.18
N ALA A 66 6.42 -6.69 2.28
CA ALA A 66 5.77 -6.76 3.58
C ALA A 66 4.53 -5.88 3.62
N LEU A 67 4.62 -4.67 3.10
CA LEU A 67 3.50 -3.75 3.06
C LEU A 67 2.38 -4.29 2.17
N THR A 68 2.73 -4.73 0.96
CA THR A 68 1.76 -5.28 0.02
C THR A 68 1.04 -6.48 0.62
N GLY A 69 1.79 -7.35 1.31
CA GLY A 69 1.22 -8.52 1.96
C GLY A 69 0.28 -8.18 3.11
N LYS A 70 0.64 -7.20 3.92
CA LYS A 70 -0.23 -6.77 5.03
C LYS A 70 -1.53 -6.21 4.51
N ILE A 71 -1.46 -5.38 3.47
CA ILE A 71 -2.66 -4.77 2.88
C ILE A 71 -3.54 -5.86 2.28
N GLY A 72 -2.94 -6.78 1.55
CA GLY A 72 -3.70 -7.83 0.87
C GLY A 72 -4.40 -8.81 1.80
N ARG A 73 -4.03 -8.83 3.09
CA ARG A 73 -4.70 -9.71 4.04
C ARG A 73 -5.95 -9.08 4.65
N LEU A 74 -6.21 -7.81 4.40
CA LEU A 74 -7.41 -7.18 4.93
C LEU A 74 -8.64 -7.69 4.18
N ALA A 75 -9.75 -7.83 4.88
CA ALA A 75 -10.99 -8.32 4.29
C ALA A 75 -11.46 -7.42 3.16
N GLY A 76 -11.72 -8.00 2.01
CA GLY A 76 -12.23 -7.26 0.84
C GLY A 76 -11.23 -6.30 0.23
N VAL A 77 -9.93 -6.52 0.46
CA VAL A 77 -8.89 -5.65 -0.08
C VAL A 77 -7.94 -6.48 -0.92
N SER A 78 -7.61 -5.98 -2.11
CA SER A 78 -6.58 -6.59 -2.94
C SER A 78 -5.49 -5.56 -3.19
N ALA A 79 -4.25 -6.03 -3.22
CA ALA A 79 -3.08 -5.17 -3.42
C ALA A 79 -2.10 -5.83 -4.37
N LYS A 80 -1.49 -5.03 -5.22
CA LYS A 80 -0.57 -5.55 -6.20
C LYS A 80 0.47 -4.50 -6.55
N THR A 81 1.71 -4.90 -6.69
CA THR A 81 2.78 -4.00 -7.15
C THR A 81 3.06 -4.18 -8.63
#